data_48e94cd11cdc4476757c9a2f9ea0cb18
#
_entry.id   48e94cd11cdc4476757c9a2f9ea0cb18
#
_cell.length_a   1.000
_cell.length_b   1.000
_cell.length_c   1.000
_cell.angle_alpha   90.00
_cell.angle_beta   90.00
_cell.angle_gamma   90.00
#
_symmetry.space_group_name_H-M   'P 1'
#
loop_
_entity.id
_entity.type
_entity.pdbx_description
1 polymer ?
#
loop_
_entity_poly.entity_id
_entity_poly.type
_entity_poly.pdbx_seq_one_letter_code
_entity_poly.pdbx_strand_id
1 'polypeptide(L)'
;SSIIENTPLDVPTERGVYRPENYDKRFTGSVTARVALASSLNVPAVKVLLMMGKDMFLEKLGELGFTKLEDSDYYGFSLALGTLDVNLFELTNAFRTLANRGVWSATTFAINTAKNNSRRVFSEEASFIVSHILSDREARSTTFSLENPLATRYWTASKTGTSKDMRDNWCIGFSDTYTVGVWVGNFSGTPMWKVSGITGAAPIWHEIMNYLHKNTTSKPPKPPEGVIRAFVKMHTGINDAIHEWFIAGTEPISTNDKTTPRRKPKIIYPPNDVYIAIDPDIPQGRQKVFFEATEDTQNIHWVLNGDVICRGGFCGWTPSGGRHTLRLIDNNLKILDEVAFTVKD
;
A
#
# COMPACT_ATOMS: atom_id res chain seq x y z
N SER A 1 8.58 -8.05 -2.75
CA SER A 1 7.60 -6.99 -2.41
C SER A 1 8.25 -6.02 -1.43
N SER A 2 8.07 -4.73 -1.67
CA SER A 2 8.65 -3.66 -0.84
C SER A 2 8.10 -3.71 0.58
N ILE A 3 8.87 -3.22 1.54
CA ILE A 3 8.42 -3.05 2.93
C ILE A 3 7.79 -1.67 3.06
N ILE A 4 6.68 -1.58 3.75
CA ILE A 4 5.91 -0.36 4.00
C ILE A 4 5.61 -0.28 5.49
N GLU A 5 5.80 0.90 6.08
CA GLU A 5 5.50 1.12 7.49
C GLU A 5 4.00 1.25 7.74
N ASN A 6 3.45 0.39 8.58
CA ASN A 6 2.09 0.48 9.09
C ASN A 6 2.10 1.09 10.51
N THR A 7 2.42 2.38 10.57
CA THR A 7 2.53 3.20 11.78
C THR A 7 1.58 4.40 11.67
N PRO A 8 1.20 5.05 12.78
CA PRO A 8 0.41 6.27 12.73
C PRO A 8 0.96 7.26 11.73
N LEU A 9 0.08 7.90 10.96
CA LEU A 9 0.45 8.80 9.87
C LEU A 9 -0.36 10.10 9.98
N ASP A 10 0.34 11.21 10.06
CA ASP A 10 -0.23 12.55 10.01
C ASP A 10 0.12 13.18 8.66
N VAL A 11 -0.88 13.47 7.84
CA VAL A 11 -0.70 14.10 6.54
C VAL A 11 -1.24 15.53 6.59
N PRO A 12 -0.38 16.55 6.54
CA PRO A 12 -0.83 17.93 6.44
C PRO A 12 -1.62 18.15 5.15
N THR A 13 -2.77 18.79 5.24
CA THR A 13 -3.59 19.20 4.11
C THR A 13 -4.06 20.64 4.31
N GLU A 14 -4.53 21.30 3.29
CA GLU A 14 -5.10 22.66 3.38
C GLU A 14 -6.28 22.76 4.35
N ARG A 15 -6.96 21.65 4.64
CA ARG A 15 -8.13 21.57 5.52
C ARG A 15 -7.80 21.04 6.91
N GLY A 16 -6.50 20.93 7.27
CA GLY A 16 -6.02 20.38 8.54
C GLY A 16 -5.22 19.09 8.36
N VAL A 17 -5.08 18.31 9.42
CA VAL A 17 -4.28 17.08 9.41
C VAL A 17 -5.18 15.89 9.10
N TYR A 18 -4.89 15.18 8.02
CA TYR A 18 -5.54 13.91 7.68
C TYR A 18 -4.83 12.76 8.37
N ARG A 19 -5.57 11.98 9.17
CA ARG A 19 -5.07 10.83 9.95
C ARG A 19 -5.77 9.55 9.52
N PRO A 20 -5.20 8.79 8.60
CA PRO A 20 -5.77 7.49 8.23
C PRO A 20 -5.62 6.47 9.36
N GLU A 21 -6.64 5.67 9.57
CA GLU A 21 -6.63 4.55 10.51
C GLU A 21 -6.88 3.23 9.77
N ASN A 22 -6.29 2.15 10.28
CA ASN A 22 -6.68 0.81 9.85
C ASN A 22 -8.07 0.46 10.40
N TYR A 23 -8.75 -0.50 9.77
CA TYR A 23 -10.11 -0.89 10.17
C TYR A 23 -10.18 -1.35 11.64
N ASP A 24 -9.19 -2.08 12.11
CA ASP A 24 -9.06 -2.56 13.50
C ASP A 24 -8.37 -1.57 14.45
N LYS A 25 -8.01 -0.37 13.94
CA LYS A 25 -7.27 0.69 14.66
C LYS A 25 -5.91 0.25 15.20
N ARG A 26 -5.33 -0.82 14.67
CA ARG A 26 -4.02 -1.35 15.08
C ARG A 26 -2.95 -0.99 14.06
N PHE A 27 -1.73 -0.84 14.56
CA PHE A 27 -0.54 -0.58 13.78
C PHE A 27 0.47 -1.70 14.07
N THR A 28 0.96 -2.34 13.03
CA THR A 28 1.79 -3.54 13.14
C THR A 28 3.28 -3.29 12.84
N GLY A 29 3.66 -2.01 12.62
CA GLY A 29 5.02 -1.66 12.20
C GLY A 29 5.28 -2.01 10.73
N SER A 30 6.48 -2.46 10.43
CA SER A 30 6.89 -2.84 9.07
C SER A 30 6.10 -4.04 8.55
N VAL A 31 5.49 -3.88 7.38
CA VAL A 31 4.78 -4.93 6.66
C VAL A 31 5.24 -5.00 5.21
N THR A 32 5.15 -6.18 4.59
CA THR A 32 5.37 -6.26 3.14
C THR A 32 4.20 -5.66 2.37
N ALA A 33 4.43 -5.14 1.17
CA ALA A 33 3.36 -4.70 0.27
C ALA A 33 2.35 -5.83 -0.01
N ARG A 34 2.80 -7.11 0.05
CA ARG A 34 1.94 -8.29 -0.03
C ARG A 34 0.92 -8.32 1.11
N VAL A 35 1.39 -8.30 2.35
CA VAL A 35 0.51 -8.30 3.53
C VAL A 35 -0.36 -7.05 3.54
N ALA A 36 0.19 -5.87 3.25
CA ALA A 36 -0.54 -4.62 3.23
C ALA A 36 -1.74 -4.66 2.26
N LEU A 37 -1.53 -5.11 1.02
CA LEU A 37 -2.58 -5.17 0.00
C LEU A 37 -3.56 -6.33 0.24
N ALA A 38 -3.06 -7.53 0.51
CA ALA A 38 -3.88 -8.72 0.72
C ALA A 38 -4.78 -8.58 1.96
N SER A 39 -4.25 -8.01 3.04
CA SER A 39 -4.98 -7.76 4.29
C SER A 39 -5.74 -6.43 4.31
N SER A 40 -5.69 -5.67 3.21
CA SER A 40 -6.45 -4.41 3.06
C SER A 40 -6.10 -3.35 4.13
N LEU A 41 -4.82 -3.19 4.45
CA LEU A 41 -4.37 -2.19 5.43
C LEU A 41 -4.47 -0.79 4.82
N ASN A 42 -5.13 0.12 5.52
CA ASN A 42 -5.42 1.46 5.04
C ASN A 42 -4.20 2.38 5.05
N VAL A 43 -3.46 2.40 6.16
CA VAL A 43 -2.30 3.31 6.31
C VAL A 43 -1.21 3.03 5.27
N PRO A 44 -0.81 1.79 5.00
CA PRO A 44 0.10 1.48 3.90
C PRO A 44 -0.42 1.92 2.53
N ALA A 45 -1.73 1.80 2.25
CA ALA A 45 -2.32 2.26 0.99
C ALA A 45 -2.18 3.78 0.81
N VAL A 46 -2.45 4.56 1.87
CA VAL A 46 -2.25 6.02 1.85
C VAL A 46 -0.78 6.38 1.68
N LYS A 47 0.15 5.66 2.34
CA LYS A 47 1.60 5.88 2.15
C LYS A 47 2.04 5.63 0.70
N VAL A 48 1.51 4.59 0.05
CA VAL A 48 1.80 4.34 -1.37
C VAL A 48 1.26 5.49 -2.25
N LEU A 49 0.06 6.00 -1.97
CA LEU A 49 -0.47 7.16 -2.70
C LEU A 49 0.39 8.42 -2.48
N LEU A 50 0.90 8.66 -1.26
CA LEU A 50 1.84 9.75 -0.98
C LEU A 50 3.13 9.63 -1.80
N MET A 51 3.67 8.41 -1.95
CA MET A 51 4.87 8.16 -2.75
C MET A 51 4.63 8.37 -4.25
N MET A 52 3.45 7.99 -4.74
CA MET A 52 3.10 8.07 -6.16
C MET A 52 2.62 9.47 -6.57
N GLY A 53 1.93 10.16 -5.67
CA GLY A 53 1.22 11.41 -5.95
C GLY A 53 -0.22 11.18 -6.42
N LYS A 54 -1.12 12.07 -5.98
CA LYS A 54 -2.56 12.00 -6.28
C LYS A 54 -2.86 12.15 -7.77
N ASP A 55 -2.17 13.08 -8.45
CA ASP A 55 -2.38 13.40 -9.87
C ASP A 55 -2.04 12.21 -10.76
N MET A 56 -0.87 11.57 -10.52
CA MET A 56 -0.46 10.39 -11.26
C MET A 56 -1.42 9.21 -11.05
N PHE A 57 -1.95 9.07 -9.83
CA PHE A 57 -2.95 8.03 -9.55
C PHE A 57 -4.26 8.31 -10.29
N LEU A 58 -4.71 9.56 -10.31
CA LEU A 58 -5.93 9.96 -11.00
C LEU A 58 -5.80 9.77 -12.53
N GLU A 59 -4.64 10.12 -13.10
CA GLU A 59 -4.33 9.85 -14.51
C GLU A 59 -4.45 8.34 -14.83
N LYS A 60 -3.91 7.48 -13.96
CA LYS A 60 -4.04 6.01 -14.10
C LYS A 60 -5.48 5.52 -14.02
N LEU A 61 -6.31 6.13 -13.18
CA LEU A 61 -7.74 5.82 -13.16
C LEU A 61 -8.41 6.20 -14.50
N GLY A 62 -8.06 7.35 -15.09
CA GLY A 62 -8.53 7.74 -16.42
C GLY A 62 -8.10 6.74 -17.51
N GLU A 63 -6.83 6.28 -17.47
CA GLU A 63 -6.34 5.22 -18.37
C GLU A 63 -7.09 3.88 -18.20
N LEU A 64 -7.58 3.57 -16.99
CA LEU A 64 -8.40 2.40 -16.71
C LEU A 64 -9.86 2.53 -17.14
N GLY A 65 -10.25 3.73 -17.63
CA GLY A 65 -11.57 3.98 -18.20
C GLY A 65 -12.60 4.52 -17.22
N PHE A 66 -12.19 5.02 -16.06
CA PHE A 66 -13.06 5.77 -15.18
C PHE A 66 -13.36 7.14 -15.79
N THR A 67 -14.66 7.51 -15.85
CA THR A 67 -15.11 8.67 -16.65
C THR A 67 -15.51 9.89 -15.83
N LYS A 68 -15.84 9.70 -14.57
CA LYS A 68 -16.28 10.79 -13.67
C LYS A 68 -15.18 11.12 -12.67
N LEU A 69 -14.11 11.73 -13.15
CA LEU A 69 -12.97 12.11 -12.32
C LEU A 69 -12.99 13.62 -12.09
N GLU A 70 -13.02 14.01 -10.83
CA GLU A 70 -12.81 15.38 -10.38
C GLU A 70 -11.29 15.64 -10.17
N ASP A 71 -10.94 16.85 -9.77
CA ASP A 71 -9.56 17.20 -9.44
C ASP A 71 -9.01 16.36 -8.26
N SER A 72 -7.72 16.10 -8.25
CA SER A 72 -7.08 15.28 -7.23
C SER A 72 -7.20 15.88 -5.81
N ASP A 73 -7.27 17.21 -5.70
CA ASP A 73 -7.45 17.91 -4.44
C ASP A 73 -8.87 17.79 -3.88
N TYR A 74 -9.86 17.57 -4.75
CA TYR A 74 -11.22 17.23 -4.33
C TYR A 74 -11.27 15.97 -3.47
N TYR A 75 -10.56 14.92 -3.89
CA TYR A 75 -10.52 13.63 -3.17
C TYR A 75 -9.52 13.62 -2.02
N GLY A 76 -8.43 14.35 -2.14
CA GLY A 76 -7.32 14.29 -1.19
C GLY A 76 -6.68 12.90 -1.11
N PHE A 77 -6.00 12.60 -0.01
CA PHE A 77 -5.32 11.31 0.19
C PHE A 77 -6.27 10.16 0.54
N SER A 78 -7.52 10.44 0.88
CA SER A 78 -8.56 9.42 1.04
C SER A 78 -8.91 8.71 -0.27
N LEU A 79 -8.46 9.24 -1.40
CA LEU A 79 -8.52 8.57 -2.71
C LEU A 79 -7.90 7.16 -2.67
N ALA A 80 -6.85 6.94 -1.88
CA ALA A 80 -6.26 5.61 -1.66
C ALA A 80 -7.23 4.61 -1.03
N LEU A 81 -8.27 5.10 -0.33
CA LEU A 81 -9.24 4.30 0.40
C LEU A 81 -10.61 4.22 -0.30
N GLY A 82 -10.70 4.74 -1.53
CA GLY A 82 -11.89 4.61 -2.36
C GLY A 82 -12.94 5.69 -2.16
N THR A 83 -12.55 6.96 -2.01
CA THR A 83 -13.50 8.09 -1.99
C THR A 83 -14.03 8.49 -3.36
N LEU A 84 -13.52 7.89 -4.43
CA LEU A 84 -14.04 8.06 -5.77
C LEU A 84 -15.35 7.28 -5.95
N ASP A 85 -16.41 7.96 -6.38
CA ASP A 85 -17.65 7.32 -6.80
C ASP A 85 -17.43 6.58 -8.13
N VAL A 86 -17.67 5.28 -8.13
CA VAL A 86 -17.46 4.41 -9.29
C VAL A 86 -18.69 3.58 -9.61
N ASN A 87 -18.88 3.23 -10.86
CA ASN A 87 -19.86 2.23 -11.22
C ASN A 87 -19.23 0.83 -11.27
N LEU A 88 -20.07 -0.18 -11.04
CA LEU A 88 -19.65 -1.57 -11.00
C LEU A 88 -18.97 -2.03 -12.29
N PHE A 89 -19.42 -1.54 -13.43
CA PHE A 89 -18.92 -1.94 -14.74
C PHE A 89 -17.49 -1.43 -14.98
N GLU A 90 -17.22 -0.13 -14.72
CA GLU A 90 -15.88 0.45 -14.86
C GLU A 90 -14.89 -0.22 -13.91
N LEU A 91 -15.29 -0.42 -12.64
CA LEU A 91 -14.43 -1.07 -11.65
C LEU A 91 -14.12 -2.52 -12.03
N THR A 92 -15.12 -3.28 -12.50
CA THR A 92 -14.91 -4.66 -12.95
C THR A 92 -14.00 -4.70 -14.18
N ASN A 93 -14.12 -3.75 -15.11
CA ASN A 93 -13.24 -3.66 -16.28
C ASN A 93 -11.80 -3.25 -15.89
N ALA A 94 -11.63 -2.43 -14.86
CA ALA A 94 -10.29 -2.11 -14.31
C ALA A 94 -9.61 -3.37 -13.74
N PHE A 95 -10.34 -4.24 -13.03
CA PHE A 95 -9.81 -5.53 -12.58
C PHE A 95 -9.54 -6.49 -13.75
N ARG A 96 -10.38 -6.48 -14.80
CA ARG A 96 -10.11 -7.23 -16.04
C ARG A 96 -8.80 -6.80 -16.70
N THR A 97 -8.39 -5.54 -16.55
CA THR A 97 -7.09 -5.06 -17.03
C THR A 97 -5.93 -5.80 -16.34
N LEU A 98 -6.02 -6.06 -15.03
CA LEU A 98 -5.03 -6.90 -14.33
C LEU A 98 -5.06 -8.36 -14.83
N ALA A 99 -6.27 -8.95 -14.99
CA ALA A 99 -6.44 -10.28 -15.53
C ALA A 99 -5.83 -10.42 -16.95
N ASN A 100 -5.92 -9.37 -17.75
CA ASN A 100 -5.35 -9.25 -19.10
C ASN A 100 -3.88 -8.75 -19.10
N ARG A 101 -3.13 -9.03 -18.03
CA ARG A 101 -1.70 -8.69 -17.92
C ARG A 101 -1.40 -7.21 -18.18
N GLY A 102 -2.27 -6.32 -17.68
CA GLY A 102 -2.11 -4.88 -17.76
C GLY A 102 -2.65 -4.23 -19.03
N VAL A 103 -3.32 -4.97 -19.90
CA VAL A 103 -3.94 -4.43 -21.11
C VAL A 103 -5.42 -4.13 -20.86
N TRP A 104 -5.76 -2.85 -20.85
CA TRP A 104 -7.14 -2.39 -20.86
C TRP A 104 -7.73 -2.53 -22.26
N SER A 105 -8.99 -2.91 -22.35
CA SER A 105 -9.75 -2.84 -23.59
C SER A 105 -11.21 -2.50 -23.33
N ALA A 106 -11.85 -1.89 -24.30
CA ALA A 106 -13.28 -1.66 -24.27
C ALA A 106 -14.02 -3.00 -24.19
N THR A 107 -15.13 -3.03 -23.46
CA THR A 107 -16.02 -4.18 -23.40
C THR A 107 -17.02 -4.13 -24.53
N THR A 108 -17.49 -5.30 -25.00
CA THR A 108 -18.56 -5.44 -25.98
C THR A 108 -19.63 -6.36 -25.45
N PHE A 109 -20.89 -6.06 -25.74
CA PHE A 109 -22.04 -6.90 -25.43
C PHE A 109 -22.51 -7.71 -26.65
N ALA A 110 -21.90 -7.49 -27.82
CA ALA A 110 -22.27 -8.17 -29.06
C ALA A 110 -21.07 -8.91 -29.66
N ILE A 111 -21.31 -10.09 -30.14
CA ILE A 111 -20.33 -10.90 -30.86
C ILE A 111 -20.04 -10.22 -32.21
N ASN A 112 -18.77 -10.17 -32.60
CA ASN A 112 -18.30 -9.60 -33.88
C ASN A 112 -18.37 -8.06 -34.03
N THR A 113 -18.55 -7.30 -32.95
CA THR A 113 -18.53 -5.81 -33.00
C THR A 113 -17.23 -5.20 -32.47
N ALA A 114 -16.23 -6.01 -32.18
CA ALA A 114 -14.99 -5.57 -31.53
C ALA A 114 -14.20 -4.60 -32.41
N LYS A 115 -14.33 -3.29 -32.18
CA LYS A 115 -13.25 -2.36 -32.46
C LYS A 115 -12.16 -2.65 -31.42
N ASN A 116 -10.98 -3.07 -31.86
CA ASN A 116 -9.81 -3.31 -31.01
C ASN A 116 -9.30 -1.96 -30.45
N ASN A 117 -10.01 -1.40 -29.47
CA ASN A 117 -9.55 -0.26 -28.71
C ASN A 117 -8.91 -0.79 -27.43
N SER A 118 -7.65 -1.19 -27.51
CA SER A 118 -6.88 -1.69 -26.38
C SER A 118 -5.61 -0.85 -26.16
N ARG A 119 -5.22 -0.68 -24.91
CA ARG A 119 -3.99 0.02 -24.51
C ARG A 119 -3.35 -0.66 -23.31
N ARG A 120 -2.03 -0.61 -23.23
CA ARG A 120 -1.31 -1.04 -22.03
C ARG A 120 -1.37 0.05 -20.98
N VAL A 121 -1.94 -0.28 -19.81
CA VAL A 121 -2.02 0.63 -18.64
C VAL A 121 -0.98 0.25 -17.60
N PHE A 122 -0.77 -1.05 -17.38
CA PHE A 122 0.24 -1.57 -16.48
C PHE A 122 1.22 -2.46 -17.24
N SER A 123 2.44 -2.57 -16.73
CA SER A 123 3.36 -3.59 -17.23
C SER A 123 2.84 -5.00 -16.90
N GLU A 124 3.30 -5.99 -17.64
CA GLU A 124 2.93 -7.39 -17.41
C GLU A 124 3.46 -7.87 -16.05
N GLU A 125 4.66 -7.42 -15.70
CA GLU A 125 5.33 -7.73 -14.43
C GLU A 125 4.55 -7.17 -13.23
N ALA A 126 4.15 -5.91 -13.27
CA ALA A 126 3.37 -5.29 -12.21
C ALA A 126 2.00 -5.98 -12.06
N SER A 127 1.33 -6.27 -13.18
CA SER A 127 0.04 -6.98 -13.20
C SER A 127 0.15 -8.38 -12.62
N PHE A 128 1.23 -9.12 -12.93
CA PHE A 128 1.52 -10.43 -12.36
C PHE A 128 1.71 -10.34 -10.84
N ILE A 129 2.56 -9.43 -10.36
CA ILE A 129 2.88 -9.29 -8.92
C ILE A 129 1.61 -8.94 -8.14
N VAL A 130 0.82 -7.98 -8.61
CA VAL A 130 -0.44 -7.58 -7.96
C VAL A 130 -1.45 -8.75 -7.97
N SER A 131 -1.63 -9.44 -9.09
CA SER A 131 -2.51 -10.60 -9.18
C SER A 131 -2.09 -11.72 -8.24
N HIS A 132 -0.77 -11.98 -8.13
CA HIS A 132 -0.22 -12.96 -7.22
C HIS A 132 -0.46 -12.58 -5.74
N ILE A 133 -0.34 -11.29 -5.39
CA ILE A 133 -0.66 -10.80 -4.05
C ILE A 133 -2.16 -10.97 -3.76
N LEU A 134 -3.03 -10.60 -4.70
CA LEU A 134 -4.49 -10.70 -4.53
C LEU A 134 -5.01 -12.15 -4.51
N SER A 135 -4.21 -13.13 -4.92
CA SER A 135 -4.54 -14.55 -4.82
C SER A 135 -4.02 -15.22 -3.55
N ASP A 136 -3.22 -14.52 -2.74
CA ASP A 136 -2.53 -15.08 -1.58
C ASP A 136 -3.46 -15.18 -0.36
N ARG A 137 -3.88 -16.41 -0.03
CA ARG A 137 -4.76 -16.69 1.11
C ARG A 137 -4.04 -16.50 2.44
N GLU A 138 -2.76 -16.84 2.52
CA GLU A 138 -1.98 -16.74 3.76
C GLU A 138 -1.75 -15.28 4.12
N ALA A 139 -1.30 -14.46 3.15
CA ALA A 139 -1.12 -13.02 3.37
C ALA A 139 -2.43 -12.30 3.75
N ARG A 140 -3.58 -12.82 3.30
CA ARG A 140 -4.92 -12.30 3.62
C ARG A 140 -5.41 -12.74 5.00
N SER A 141 -4.90 -13.84 5.54
CA SER A 141 -5.43 -14.48 6.75
C SER A 141 -5.32 -13.62 8.02
N THR A 142 -4.41 -12.66 8.05
CA THR A 142 -4.24 -11.74 9.18
C THR A 142 -5.49 -10.87 9.43
N THR A 143 -6.29 -10.60 8.40
CA THR A 143 -7.52 -9.78 8.50
C THR A 143 -8.79 -10.62 8.31
N PHE A 144 -8.78 -11.61 7.40
CA PHE A 144 -10.01 -12.29 6.95
C PHE A 144 -10.11 -13.77 7.35
N SER A 145 -9.18 -14.29 8.14
CA SER A 145 -8.99 -15.73 8.41
C SER A 145 -8.69 -16.56 7.14
N LEU A 146 -8.21 -17.79 7.31
CA LEU A 146 -7.87 -18.67 6.17
C LEU A 146 -9.13 -19.16 5.44
N GLU A 147 -10.16 -19.49 6.20
CA GLU A 147 -11.46 -19.92 5.67
C GLU A 147 -12.40 -18.71 5.60
N ASN A 148 -12.59 -18.20 4.39
CA ASN A 148 -13.45 -17.04 4.12
C ASN A 148 -14.05 -17.17 2.71
N PRO A 149 -15.09 -16.40 2.35
CA PRO A 149 -15.75 -16.48 1.05
C PRO A 149 -14.86 -16.16 -0.17
N LEU A 150 -13.64 -15.67 0.01
CA LEU A 150 -12.69 -15.45 -1.09
C LEU A 150 -11.83 -16.70 -1.38
N ALA A 151 -11.94 -17.76 -0.56
CA ALA A 151 -11.18 -18.98 -0.73
C ALA A 151 -11.88 -19.91 -1.74
N THR A 152 -11.36 -19.98 -2.94
CA THR A 152 -11.84 -20.89 -4.02
C THR A 152 -10.98 -22.15 -4.12
N ARG A 153 -11.50 -23.22 -4.72
CA ARG A 153 -10.75 -24.48 -4.97
C ARG A 153 -9.83 -24.41 -6.18
N TYR A 154 -9.90 -23.35 -6.96
CA TYR A 154 -9.11 -23.06 -8.14
C TYR A 154 -8.50 -21.66 -7.99
N TRP A 155 -7.56 -21.30 -8.84
CA TRP A 155 -6.89 -20.04 -8.72
C TRP A 155 -7.81 -18.85 -9.00
N THR A 156 -7.83 -17.89 -8.09
CA THR A 156 -8.49 -16.58 -8.25
C THR A 156 -7.71 -15.50 -7.54
N ALA A 157 -7.76 -14.28 -8.07
CA ALA A 157 -7.30 -13.08 -7.43
C ALA A 157 -8.51 -12.19 -7.12
N SER A 158 -8.64 -11.70 -5.88
CA SER A 158 -9.83 -10.95 -5.47
C SER A 158 -9.53 -9.90 -4.40
N LYS A 159 -10.38 -8.86 -4.38
CA LYS A 159 -10.32 -7.78 -3.39
C LYS A 159 -11.73 -7.37 -2.97
N THR A 160 -11.92 -7.18 -1.67
CA THR A 160 -13.12 -6.60 -1.09
C THR A 160 -12.93 -5.12 -0.83
N GLY A 161 -14.02 -4.38 -0.82
CA GLY A 161 -14.12 -2.99 -0.39
C GLY A 161 -15.35 -2.79 0.48
N THR A 162 -15.24 -1.89 1.46
CA THR A 162 -16.36 -1.48 2.31
C THR A 162 -16.25 0.02 2.49
N SER A 163 -17.27 0.77 2.06
CA SER A 163 -17.31 2.21 2.27
C SER A 163 -17.67 2.58 3.70
N LYS A 164 -17.52 3.85 4.04
CA LYS A 164 -17.90 4.38 5.35
C LYS A 164 -19.37 4.06 5.65
N ASP A 165 -19.67 3.67 6.89
CA ASP A 165 -21.00 3.30 7.35
C ASP A 165 -21.60 2.09 6.60
N MET A 166 -20.74 1.25 5.96
CA MET A 166 -21.16 0.05 5.22
C MET A 166 -22.18 0.32 4.11
N ARG A 167 -22.15 1.51 3.50
CA ARG A 167 -23.10 1.91 2.44
C ARG A 167 -22.90 1.11 1.18
N ASP A 168 -21.63 0.84 0.85
CA ASP A 168 -21.22 0.09 -0.33
C ASP A 168 -20.31 -1.06 0.08
N ASN A 169 -20.67 -2.23 -0.33
CA ASN A 169 -19.89 -3.45 -0.13
C ASN A 169 -19.52 -4.06 -1.46
N TRP A 170 -18.24 -4.19 -1.71
CA TRP A 170 -17.69 -4.62 -2.98
C TRP A 170 -16.93 -5.93 -2.84
N CYS A 171 -17.02 -6.76 -3.85
CA CYS A 171 -16.11 -7.86 -4.09
C CYS A 171 -15.84 -7.96 -5.59
N ILE A 172 -14.60 -7.71 -6.02
CA ILE A 172 -14.20 -7.86 -7.40
C ILE A 172 -13.06 -8.87 -7.45
N GLY A 173 -13.12 -9.78 -8.40
CA GLY A 173 -12.06 -10.77 -8.57
C GLY A 173 -12.11 -11.43 -9.94
N PHE A 174 -11.03 -12.11 -10.27
CA PHE A 174 -10.88 -12.77 -11.56
C PHE A 174 -10.14 -14.10 -11.44
N SER A 175 -10.37 -14.94 -12.42
CA SER A 175 -9.63 -16.15 -12.73
C SER A 175 -8.82 -15.96 -14.02
N ASP A 176 -8.28 -17.03 -14.55
CA ASP A 176 -7.66 -17.01 -15.89
C ASP A 176 -8.67 -16.82 -17.04
N THR A 177 -9.98 -16.96 -16.77
CA THR A 177 -11.05 -16.93 -17.78
C THR A 177 -12.11 -15.87 -17.51
N TYR A 178 -12.48 -15.63 -16.26
CA TYR A 178 -13.61 -14.79 -15.88
C TYR A 178 -13.18 -13.66 -14.95
N THR A 179 -13.83 -12.49 -15.11
CA THR A 179 -13.77 -11.39 -14.16
C THR A 179 -15.17 -11.10 -13.66
N VAL A 180 -15.37 -11.12 -12.35
CA VAL A 180 -16.67 -10.94 -11.70
C VAL A 180 -16.56 -9.78 -10.71
N GLY A 181 -17.52 -8.86 -10.80
CA GLY A 181 -17.70 -7.77 -9.83
C GLY A 181 -19.08 -7.90 -9.17
N VAL A 182 -19.12 -7.71 -7.86
CA VAL A 182 -20.36 -7.70 -7.06
C VAL A 182 -20.37 -6.43 -6.20
N TRP A 183 -21.48 -5.75 -6.23
CA TRP A 183 -21.80 -4.65 -5.33
C TRP A 183 -23.07 -4.96 -4.56
N VAL A 184 -23.05 -4.70 -3.27
CA VAL A 184 -24.21 -4.79 -2.37
C VAL A 184 -24.35 -3.48 -1.63
N GLY A 185 -25.48 -2.82 -1.81
CA GLY A 185 -25.76 -1.53 -1.22
C GLY A 185 -27.19 -1.07 -1.49
N ASN A 186 -27.55 0.06 -0.93
CA ASN A 186 -28.82 0.72 -1.20
C ASN A 186 -28.62 1.83 -2.24
N PHE A 187 -29.41 1.85 -3.31
CA PHE A 187 -29.36 2.93 -4.31
C PHE A 187 -29.63 4.31 -3.74
N SER A 188 -30.31 4.39 -2.59
CA SER A 188 -30.51 5.61 -1.83
C SER A 188 -29.27 6.07 -1.04
N GLY A 189 -28.20 5.27 -1.00
CA GLY A 189 -27.01 5.54 -0.19
C GLY A 189 -27.24 5.37 1.32
N THR A 190 -28.34 4.76 1.75
CA THR A 190 -28.59 4.49 3.17
C THR A 190 -27.61 3.48 3.72
N PRO A 191 -27.05 3.70 4.93
CA PRO A 191 -26.16 2.75 5.59
C PRO A 191 -26.78 1.36 5.78
N MET A 192 -25.94 0.33 5.71
CA MET A 192 -26.32 -1.01 6.10
C MET A 192 -25.71 -1.35 7.47
N TRP A 193 -26.20 -2.41 8.12
CA TRP A 193 -25.75 -2.81 9.45
C TRP A 193 -25.09 -4.17 9.41
N LYS A 194 -23.87 -4.29 9.97
CA LYS A 194 -23.11 -5.54 10.10
C LYS A 194 -22.88 -6.26 8.77
N VAL A 195 -22.80 -5.51 7.66
CA VAL A 195 -22.56 -6.04 6.33
C VAL A 195 -21.31 -5.34 5.77
N SER A 196 -20.29 -6.10 5.44
CA SER A 196 -19.05 -5.63 4.82
C SER A 196 -18.82 -6.30 3.48
N GLY A 197 -17.83 -5.87 2.73
CA GLY A 197 -17.49 -6.52 1.47
C GLY A 197 -17.27 -8.03 1.61
N ILE A 198 -16.67 -8.48 2.74
CA ILE A 198 -16.42 -9.92 2.97
C ILE A 198 -17.68 -10.69 3.39
N THR A 199 -18.65 -10.05 4.06
CA THR A 199 -19.88 -10.73 4.51
C THR A 199 -21.07 -10.52 3.60
N GLY A 200 -21.09 -9.45 2.80
CA GLY A 200 -22.18 -9.12 1.88
C GLY A 200 -21.88 -9.51 0.43
N ALA A 201 -20.86 -8.90 -0.16
CA ALA A 201 -20.55 -9.09 -1.59
C ALA A 201 -19.74 -10.36 -1.88
N ALA A 202 -18.82 -10.77 -1.01
CA ALA A 202 -17.94 -11.90 -1.27
C ALA A 202 -18.67 -13.25 -1.35
N PRO A 203 -19.70 -13.58 -0.54
CA PRO A 203 -20.44 -14.82 -0.70
C PRO A 203 -21.12 -14.94 -2.09
N ILE A 204 -21.72 -13.84 -2.56
CA ILE A 204 -22.37 -13.79 -3.89
C ILE A 204 -21.30 -13.96 -4.99
N TRP A 205 -20.18 -13.26 -4.87
CA TRP A 205 -19.05 -13.40 -5.78
C TRP A 205 -18.54 -14.86 -5.83
N HIS A 206 -18.43 -15.50 -4.68
CA HIS A 206 -17.98 -16.89 -4.56
C HIS A 206 -18.93 -17.87 -5.28
N GLU A 207 -20.23 -17.71 -5.09
CA GLU A 207 -21.25 -18.55 -5.77
C GLU A 207 -21.20 -18.37 -7.29
N ILE A 208 -21.12 -17.12 -7.77
CA ILE A 208 -21.00 -16.83 -9.21
C ILE A 208 -19.74 -17.48 -9.79
N MET A 209 -18.58 -17.29 -9.12
CA MET A 209 -17.32 -17.87 -9.57
C MET A 209 -17.37 -19.39 -9.59
N ASN A 210 -17.94 -20.04 -8.57
CA ASN A 210 -18.13 -21.49 -8.54
C ASN A 210 -19.07 -22.00 -9.64
N TYR A 211 -20.12 -21.26 -9.95
CA TYR A 211 -21.01 -21.59 -11.06
C TYR A 211 -20.28 -21.51 -12.40
N LEU A 212 -19.52 -20.45 -12.65
CA LEU A 212 -18.74 -20.26 -13.88
C LEU A 212 -17.65 -21.33 -14.06
N HIS A 213 -17.07 -21.79 -12.94
CA HIS A 213 -16.01 -22.81 -12.94
C HIS A 213 -16.54 -24.25 -12.69
N LYS A 214 -17.84 -24.47 -12.78
CA LYS A 214 -18.43 -25.79 -12.54
C LYS A 214 -17.78 -26.92 -13.37
N ASN A 215 -17.42 -26.64 -14.62
CA ASN A 215 -16.85 -27.59 -15.56
C ASN A 215 -15.45 -27.24 -16.04
N THR A 216 -14.85 -26.19 -15.49
CA THR A 216 -13.51 -25.67 -15.84
C THR A 216 -12.72 -25.36 -14.60
N THR A 217 -11.41 -25.45 -14.69
CA THR A 217 -10.52 -25.04 -13.60
C THR A 217 -9.70 -23.84 -14.03
N SER A 218 -9.30 -23.01 -13.07
CA SER A 218 -8.40 -21.88 -13.30
C SER A 218 -7.01 -22.18 -12.77
N LYS A 219 -5.98 -21.72 -13.47
CA LYS A 219 -4.57 -21.91 -13.11
C LYS A 219 -3.92 -20.56 -12.84
N PRO A 220 -2.94 -20.50 -11.91
CA PRO A 220 -2.18 -19.29 -11.68
C PRO A 220 -1.42 -18.87 -12.96
N PRO A 221 -1.31 -17.55 -13.22
CA PRO A 221 -0.51 -17.06 -14.34
C PRO A 221 0.97 -17.41 -14.12
N LYS A 222 1.66 -17.72 -15.21
CA LYS A 222 3.12 -17.88 -15.17
C LYS A 222 3.79 -16.52 -15.00
N PRO A 223 4.89 -16.43 -14.20
CA PRO A 223 5.65 -15.21 -14.11
C PRO A 223 6.18 -14.79 -15.48
N PRO A 224 6.06 -13.51 -15.87
CA PRO A 224 6.66 -12.99 -17.10
C PRO A 224 8.19 -12.91 -16.96
N GLU A 225 8.88 -12.74 -18.09
CA GLU A 225 10.34 -12.78 -18.18
C GLU A 225 11.04 -11.72 -17.29
N GLY A 226 10.44 -10.55 -17.12
CA GLY A 226 10.95 -9.46 -16.28
C GLY A 226 10.67 -9.60 -14.78
N VAL A 227 10.21 -10.77 -14.28
CA VAL A 227 9.91 -10.99 -12.87
C VAL A 227 10.85 -12.02 -12.28
N ILE A 228 11.46 -11.66 -11.15
CA ILE A 228 12.36 -12.53 -10.39
C ILE A 228 11.84 -12.79 -8.98
N ARG A 229 12.31 -13.86 -8.38
CA ARG A 229 12.00 -14.22 -6.99
C ARG A 229 13.26 -14.01 -6.14
N ALA A 230 13.16 -13.16 -5.11
CA ALA A 230 14.29 -12.86 -4.23
C ALA A 230 13.90 -12.98 -2.75
N PHE A 231 14.90 -13.17 -1.90
CA PHE A 231 14.72 -13.17 -0.44
C PHE A 231 14.62 -11.75 0.11
N VAL A 232 13.65 -11.53 0.99
CA VAL A 232 13.54 -10.33 1.81
C VAL A 232 13.72 -10.72 3.27
N LYS A 233 14.69 -10.12 3.95
CA LYS A 233 14.82 -10.24 5.40
C LYS A 233 13.90 -9.23 6.04
N MET A 234 12.96 -9.72 6.85
CA MET A 234 12.17 -8.85 7.72
C MET A 234 13.00 -8.52 8.97
N HIS A 235 13.10 -7.25 9.32
CA HIS A 235 13.82 -6.78 10.52
C HIS A 235 12.99 -6.96 11.81
N THR A 236 12.14 -7.98 11.88
CA THR A 236 11.27 -8.25 13.03
C THR A 236 11.91 -9.09 14.14
N GLY A 237 13.22 -9.35 14.07
CA GLY A 237 13.97 -10.06 15.13
C GLY A 237 13.84 -11.59 15.13
N ILE A 238 12.99 -12.15 14.32
CA ILE A 238 12.85 -13.59 14.05
C ILE A 238 13.40 -13.84 12.65
N ASN A 239 14.14 -14.93 12.46
CA ASN A 239 14.89 -15.28 11.22
C ASN A 239 14.00 -15.54 9.98
N ASP A 240 12.98 -14.73 9.73
CA ASP A 240 12.02 -14.93 8.66
C ASP A 240 12.47 -14.23 7.36
N ALA A 241 13.36 -14.91 6.62
CA ALA A 241 13.58 -14.58 5.23
C ALA A 241 12.40 -15.11 4.41
N ILE A 242 11.62 -14.21 3.83
CA ILE A 242 10.51 -14.56 2.94
C ILE A 242 10.92 -14.42 1.48
N HIS A 243 10.42 -15.31 0.64
CA HIS A 243 10.56 -15.19 -0.80
C HIS A 243 9.49 -14.27 -1.36
N GLU A 244 9.91 -13.23 -2.09
CA GLU A 244 9.00 -12.30 -2.75
C GLU A 244 9.31 -12.11 -4.22
N TRP A 245 8.29 -11.70 -4.98
CA TRP A 245 8.41 -11.37 -6.39
C TRP A 245 8.76 -9.90 -6.58
N PHE A 246 9.72 -9.63 -7.48
CA PHE A 246 10.17 -8.31 -7.87
C PHE A 246 10.22 -8.18 -9.39
N ILE A 247 10.05 -6.96 -9.87
CA ILE A 247 10.47 -6.60 -11.21
C ILE A 247 12.00 -6.64 -11.18
N ALA A 248 12.63 -7.31 -12.14
CA ALA A 248 14.09 -7.47 -12.21
C ALA A 248 14.79 -6.11 -12.12
N GLY A 249 15.78 -6.00 -11.24
CA GLY A 249 16.50 -4.77 -10.93
C GLY A 249 15.86 -3.88 -9.85
N THR A 250 14.68 -4.28 -9.28
CA THR A 250 14.03 -3.57 -8.17
C THR A 250 14.07 -4.37 -6.86
N GLU A 251 14.66 -5.54 -6.85
CA GLU A 251 14.87 -6.35 -5.66
C GLU A 251 15.80 -5.66 -4.66
N PRO A 252 15.57 -5.83 -3.35
CA PRO A 252 16.50 -5.34 -2.34
C PRO A 252 17.89 -5.92 -2.57
N ILE A 253 18.91 -5.06 -2.51
CA ILE A 253 20.30 -5.51 -2.64
C ILE A 253 20.58 -6.46 -1.47
N SER A 254 20.82 -7.74 -1.77
CA SER A 254 21.20 -8.72 -0.75
C SER A 254 22.52 -8.29 -0.11
N THR A 255 22.51 -8.02 1.19
CA THR A 255 23.71 -7.61 1.96
C THR A 255 24.78 -8.70 2.07
N ASN A 256 24.60 -9.84 1.40
CA ASN A 256 25.60 -10.91 1.32
C ASN A 256 26.64 -10.71 0.21
N ASP A 257 26.42 -9.74 -0.69
CA ASP A 257 27.42 -9.41 -1.71
C ASP A 257 28.42 -8.41 -1.11
N LYS A 258 29.58 -8.91 -0.68
CA LYS A 258 30.68 -8.14 -0.09
C LYS A 258 31.32 -7.12 -1.06
N THR A 259 30.78 -6.99 -2.26
CA THR A 259 31.38 -6.20 -3.36
C THR A 259 30.64 -4.90 -3.70
N THR A 260 29.43 -4.67 -3.17
CA THR A 260 28.73 -3.40 -3.38
C THR A 260 29.16 -2.38 -2.31
N PRO A 261 29.56 -1.14 -2.67
CA PRO A 261 29.88 -0.12 -1.69
C PRO A 261 28.62 0.17 -0.86
N ARG A 262 28.67 -0.11 0.43
CA ARG A 262 27.61 0.26 1.39
C ARG A 262 27.26 1.73 1.17
N ARG A 263 26.02 2.03 0.77
CA ARG A 263 25.53 3.41 0.83
C ARG A 263 25.64 3.85 2.28
N LYS A 264 26.24 5.03 2.50
CA LYS A 264 26.31 5.59 3.85
C LYS A 264 24.88 5.82 4.36
N PRO A 265 24.56 5.43 5.61
CA PRO A 265 23.31 5.78 6.23
C PRO A 265 23.04 7.27 6.13
N LYS A 266 21.81 7.68 5.84
CA LYS A 266 21.38 9.07 5.70
C LYS A 266 20.20 9.34 6.61
N ILE A 267 20.06 10.58 7.03
CA ILE A 267 18.91 11.09 7.77
C ILE A 267 17.77 11.29 6.79
N ILE A 268 16.63 10.59 7.00
CA ILE A 268 15.40 10.75 6.24
C ILE A 268 14.56 11.87 6.84
N TYR A 269 14.43 11.89 8.17
CA TYR A 269 13.68 12.91 8.88
C TYR A 269 14.43 13.36 10.16
N PRO A 270 14.48 14.67 10.42
CA PRO A 270 13.94 15.77 9.61
C PRO A 270 14.80 16.03 8.37
N PRO A 271 14.21 16.56 7.26
CA PRO A 271 15.01 17.07 6.16
C PRO A 271 15.77 18.34 6.56
N ASN A 272 16.85 18.65 5.82
CA ASN A 272 17.66 19.82 6.12
C ASN A 272 16.85 21.11 5.99
N ASP A 273 17.10 22.08 6.90
CA ASP A 273 16.48 23.42 6.98
C ASP A 273 14.94 23.41 7.15
N VAL A 274 14.34 22.33 7.66
CA VAL A 274 12.92 22.28 7.96
C VAL A 274 12.57 23.04 9.23
N TYR A 275 11.36 23.61 9.28
CA TYR A 275 10.74 24.17 10.48
C TYR A 275 9.77 23.17 11.07
N ILE A 276 9.96 22.86 12.36
CA ILE A 276 9.08 22.00 13.16
C ILE A 276 8.33 22.91 14.14
N ALA A 277 7.00 22.92 14.08
CA ALA A 277 6.19 23.68 15.03
C ALA A 277 5.89 22.81 16.26
N ILE A 278 6.00 23.41 17.45
CA ILE A 278 5.49 22.84 18.69
C ILE A 278 3.98 23.13 18.75
N ASP A 279 3.19 22.11 19.04
CA ASP A 279 1.74 22.27 19.23
C ASP A 279 1.49 22.78 20.66
N PRO A 280 0.98 24.02 20.85
CA PRO A 280 0.75 24.58 22.16
C PRO A 280 -0.33 23.84 22.97
N ASP A 281 -1.19 23.09 22.31
CA ASP A 281 -2.27 22.33 22.96
C ASP A 281 -1.81 20.98 23.52
N ILE A 282 -0.58 20.56 23.18
CA ILE A 282 0.00 19.31 23.69
C ILE A 282 1.05 19.64 24.78
N PRO A 283 0.93 19.11 26.00
CA PRO A 283 1.92 19.30 27.04
C PRO A 283 3.33 18.94 26.57
N GLN A 284 4.33 19.81 26.82
CA GLN A 284 5.72 19.67 26.33
C GLN A 284 6.33 18.28 26.54
N GLY A 285 6.07 17.64 27.68
CA GLY A 285 6.60 16.30 27.98
C GLY A 285 5.95 15.16 27.16
N ARG A 286 4.86 15.43 26.43
CA ARG A 286 4.14 14.45 25.61
C ARG A 286 4.38 14.61 24.11
N GLN A 287 4.97 15.73 23.69
CA GLN A 287 5.36 15.92 22.29
C GLN A 287 6.68 15.20 22.01
N LYS A 288 6.74 14.51 20.89
CA LYS A 288 7.98 13.89 20.42
C LYS A 288 8.15 14.09 18.92
N VAL A 289 9.35 14.47 18.54
CA VAL A 289 9.83 14.44 17.17
C VAL A 289 10.62 13.15 17.00
N PHE A 290 10.31 12.40 15.94
CA PHE A 290 10.98 11.13 15.67
C PHE A 290 11.97 11.33 14.52
N PHE A 291 13.24 11.04 14.77
CA PHE A 291 14.30 11.05 13.76
C PHE A 291 14.39 9.70 13.12
N GLU A 292 14.58 9.66 11.80
CA GLU A 292 14.60 8.44 11.00
C GLU A 292 15.81 8.42 10.05
N ALA A 293 16.49 7.28 9.94
CA ALA A 293 17.60 7.04 9.04
C ALA A 293 17.27 5.96 8.00
N THR A 294 18.01 5.96 6.87
CA THR A 294 17.84 4.98 5.78
C THR A 294 18.16 3.54 6.18
N GLU A 295 18.90 3.33 7.27
CA GLU A 295 19.24 2.02 7.78
C GLU A 295 18.95 1.95 9.28
N ASP A 296 18.25 0.92 9.71
CA ASP A 296 18.08 0.58 11.12
C ASP A 296 19.16 -0.42 11.53
N THR A 297 20.31 0.09 11.95
CA THR A 297 21.40 -0.73 12.48
C THR A 297 21.77 -0.27 13.88
N GLN A 298 22.05 -1.21 14.77
CA GLN A 298 22.54 -0.95 16.14
C GLN A 298 23.90 -0.23 16.16
N ASN A 299 24.52 -0.03 15.01
CA ASN A 299 25.86 0.56 14.85
C ASN A 299 25.84 2.04 14.52
N ILE A 300 24.66 2.69 14.56
CA ILE A 300 24.52 4.13 14.34
C ILE A 300 23.98 4.81 15.58
N HIS A 301 24.45 6.04 15.80
CA HIS A 301 24.07 6.86 16.94
C HIS A 301 23.59 8.22 16.46
N TRP A 302 22.56 8.73 17.11
CA TRP A 302 22.05 10.07 16.91
C TRP A 302 22.70 11.05 17.86
N VAL A 303 23.26 12.12 17.31
CA VAL A 303 23.88 13.21 18.06
C VAL A 303 23.12 14.50 17.75
N LEU A 304 22.50 15.09 18.77
CA LEU A 304 21.78 16.34 18.66
C LEU A 304 22.56 17.42 19.42
N ASN A 305 22.95 18.50 18.74
CA ASN A 305 23.71 19.61 19.30
C ASN A 305 25.03 19.21 20.02
N GLY A 306 25.57 18.04 19.68
CA GLY A 306 26.80 17.51 20.30
C GLY A 306 26.56 16.38 21.30
N ASP A 307 25.34 16.17 21.75
CA ASP A 307 24.99 15.12 22.72
C ASP A 307 24.42 13.87 22.03
N VAL A 308 24.90 12.68 22.42
CA VAL A 308 24.34 11.41 21.96
C VAL A 308 23.00 11.19 22.63
N ILE A 309 21.92 11.15 21.84
CA ILE A 309 20.55 11.02 22.35
C ILE A 309 19.96 9.62 22.22
N CYS A 310 20.35 8.85 21.24
CA CYS A 310 19.92 7.46 21.07
C CYS A 310 20.74 6.66 20.05
N ARG A 311 20.41 5.36 19.92
CA ARG A 311 21.04 4.39 19.00
C ARG A 311 19.98 3.75 18.09
N GLY A 312 20.40 3.31 16.92
CA GLY A 312 19.53 2.68 15.94
C GLY A 312 19.01 3.64 14.89
N GLY A 313 18.28 3.14 13.90
CA GLY A 313 17.78 3.93 12.78
C GLY A 313 16.61 4.85 13.11
N PHE A 314 16.05 4.76 14.32
CA PHE A 314 14.89 5.51 14.77
C PHE A 314 15.11 6.08 16.16
N CYS A 315 14.77 7.36 16.37
CA CYS A 315 15.02 8.06 17.63
C CYS A 315 13.91 9.06 17.97
N GLY A 316 13.30 8.93 19.15
CA GLY A 316 12.29 9.86 19.64
C GLY A 316 12.91 10.92 20.56
N TRP A 317 12.75 12.19 20.19
CA TRP A 317 13.25 13.33 20.96
C TRP A 317 12.11 14.27 21.39
N THR A 318 12.17 14.81 22.61
CA THR A 318 11.22 15.85 23.07
C THR A 318 11.69 17.20 22.54
N PRO A 319 10.90 17.90 21.70
CA PRO A 319 11.35 19.12 21.06
C PRO A 319 11.54 20.26 22.06
N SER A 320 12.56 21.06 21.82
CA SER A 320 12.78 22.35 22.47
C SER A 320 12.96 23.43 21.40
N GLY A 321 12.47 24.63 21.65
CA GLY A 321 12.55 25.73 20.69
C GLY A 321 14.00 26.08 20.33
N GLY A 322 14.22 26.53 19.09
CA GLY A 322 15.53 26.97 18.59
C GLY A 322 16.05 26.21 17.39
N ARG A 323 17.27 26.56 16.96
CA ARG A 323 17.96 25.90 15.85
C ARG A 323 18.78 24.72 16.37
N HIS A 324 18.67 23.58 15.75
CA HIS A 324 19.31 22.32 16.12
C HIS A 324 20.15 21.77 14.98
N THR A 325 21.26 21.11 15.33
CA THR A 325 22.07 20.31 14.40
C THR A 325 21.98 18.85 14.82
N LEU A 326 21.52 18.00 13.89
CA LEU A 326 21.38 16.57 14.09
C LEU A 326 22.38 15.83 13.23
N ARG A 327 23.15 14.94 13.84
CA ARG A 327 24.15 14.09 13.17
C ARG A 327 23.82 12.63 13.36
N LEU A 328 24.11 11.87 12.33
CA LEU A 328 24.17 10.41 12.37
C LEU A 328 25.64 10.01 12.38
N ILE A 329 26.08 9.27 13.39
CA ILE A 329 27.48 8.82 13.50
C ILE A 329 27.56 7.30 13.64
N ASP A 330 28.68 6.70 13.24
CA ASP A 330 28.99 5.28 13.45
C ASP A 330 29.65 5.02 14.81
N ASN A 331 29.92 3.76 15.14
CA ASN A 331 30.58 3.35 16.39
C ASN A 331 32.02 3.91 16.52
N ASN A 332 32.62 4.38 15.43
CA ASN A 332 33.95 5.01 15.42
C ASN A 332 33.87 6.55 15.50
N LEU A 333 32.69 7.09 15.83
CA LEU A 333 32.41 8.53 15.91
C LEU A 333 32.55 9.27 14.57
N LYS A 334 32.53 8.56 13.46
CA LYS A 334 32.58 9.15 12.11
C LYS A 334 31.19 9.63 11.73
N ILE A 335 31.09 10.89 11.31
CA ILE A 335 29.83 11.46 10.80
C ILE A 335 29.46 10.76 9.48
N LEU A 336 28.27 10.20 9.47
CA LEU A 336 27.66 9.54 8.31
C LEU A 336 26.79 10.54 7.54
N ASP A 337 26.00 11.35 8.26
CA ASP A 337 25.15 12.39 7.69
C ASP A 337 24.88 13.50 8.74
N GLU A 338 24.49 14.70 8.28
CA GLU A 338 24.19 15.85 9.11
C GLU A 338 23.07 16.69 8.50
N VAL A 339 22.12 17.13 9.32
CA VAL A 339 21.06 18.08 8.94
C VAL A 339 20.88 19.13 10.02
N ALA A 340 20.46 20.34 9.63
CA ALA A 340 20.05 21.39 10.55
C ALA A 340 18.52 21.61 10.41
N PHE A 341 17.84 21.88 11.52
CA PHE A 341 16.42 22.22 11.53
C PHE A 341 16.10 23.22 12.63
N THR A 342 14.94 23.84 12.56
CA THR A 342 14.50 24.84 13.54
C THR A 342 13.17 24.45 14.14
N VAL A 343 13.09 24.44 15.47
CA VAL A 343 11.83 24.25 16.21
C VAL A 343 11.30 25.63 16.59
N LYS A 344 10.05 25.91 16.19
CA LYS A 344 9.32 27.14 16.55
C LYS A 344 8.33 26.83 17.66
N ASP A 345 8.37 27.66 18.70
CA ASP A 345 7.38 27.66 19.77
C ASP A 345 6.05 28.26 19.30
#